data_4f2c9d9a92801a7325f5fadf3899779c
#
_entry.id   4f2c9d9a92801a7325f5fadf3899779c
#
_cell.length_a   1.000
_cell.length_b   1.000
_cell.length_c   1.000
_cell.angle_alpha   90.00
_cell.angle_beta   90.00
_cell.angle_gamma   90.00
#
_symmetry.space_group_name_H-M   'P 1'
#
loop_
_entity.id
_entity.type
_entity.pdbx_description
1 polymer ?
#
loop_
_entity_poly.entity_id
_entity_poly.type
_entity_poly.pdbx_seq_one_letter_code
_entity_poly.pdbx_strand_id
1 'polypeptide(L)'
;VSAVGGKRILENDIRETPDYINVTYDFGHFSNTWEHYMGTGSSEYGRGHGIAFIGENGTLIVNRGGWEVIPDKTKIEAVPLIKKSNIGMDYHAQNFIDVIKSGKLDQLACPIEVGSNVAISAHMGNLSLRAGDRIHWDAINSKFDNPIANKLIKPNYHNGYKFPKF
;
A
#
# COMPACT_ATOMS: atom_id res chain seq x y z
N VAL A 1 8.42 6.79 8.39
CA VAL A 1 7.11 6.13 8.53
C VAL A 1 6.73 6.08 9.98
N SER A 2 5.46 6.38 10.29
CA SER A 2 4.88 6.31 11.63
C SER A 2 3.52 5.61 11.56
N ALA A 3 3.25 4.70 12.49
CA ALA A 3 2.00 3.95 12.50
C ALA A 3 1.36 3.91 13.89
N VAL A 4 0.02 3.97 13.90
CA VAL A 4 -0.82 3.74 15.07
C VAL A 4 -1.90 2.73 14.70
N GLY A 5 -2.10 1.71 15.51
CA GLY A 5 -3.07 0.67 15.20
C GLY A 5 -3.20 -0.37 16.32
N GLY A 6 -4.00 -1.38 16.06
CA GLY A 6 -4.17 -2.48 17.01
C GLY A 6 -5.36 -3.37 16.69
N LYS A 7 -5.68 -4.25 17.63
CA LYS A 7 -6.90 -5.05 17.63
C LYS A 7 -7.91 -4.40 18.57
N ARG A 8 -9.04 -3.95 18.05
CA ARG A 8 -10.10 -3.30 18.85
C ARG A 8 -11.51 -3.71 18.42
N ILE A 9 -11.64 -4.31 17.25
CA ILE A 9 -12.93 -4.66 16.66
C ILE A 9 -13.16 -6.16 16.80
N LEU A 10 -12.12 -6.96 16.54
CA LEU A 10 -12.14 -8.41 16.61
C LEU A 10 -11.26 -8.91 17.76
N GLU A 11 -11.66 -8.62 18.99
CA GLU A 11 -10.87 -8.87 20.20
C GLU A 11 -10.44 -10.34 20.38
N ASN A 12 -11.30 -11.29 19.98
CA ASN A 12 -11.05 -12.73 20.10
C ASN A 12 -10.47 -13.38 18.85
N ASP A 13 -10.04 -12.60 17.87
CA ASP A 13 -9.44 -13.12 16.64
C ASP A 13 -7.99 -13.57 16.89
N ILE A 14 -7.63 -14.74 16.38
CA ILE A 14 -6.28 -15.32 16.50
C ILE A 14 -5.23 -14.63 15.63
N ARG A 15 -5.64 -13.74 14.69
CA ARG A 15 -4.71 -13.00 13.84
C ARG A 15 -3.76 -12.14 14.67
N GLU A 16 -2.52 -12.05 14.25
CA GLU A 16 -1.53 -11.16 14.86
C GLU A 16 -1.54 -9.76 14.25
N THR A 17 -2.18 -9.60 13.07
CA THR A 17 -2.27 -8.32 12.37
C THR A 17 -3.34 -7.43 12.99
N PRO A 18 -3.17 -6.10 12.93
CA PRO A 18 -4.17 -5.16 13.44
C PRO A 18 -5.46 -5.24 12.61
N ASP A 19 -6.60 -4.97 13.24
CA ASP A 19 -7.90 -4.79 12.59
C ASP A 19 -8.23 -3.32 12.31
N TYR A 20 -7.43 -2.41 12.86
CA TYR A 20 -7.35 -1.02 12.44
C TYR A 20 -5.89 -0.56 12.45
N ILE A 21 -5.50 0.24 11.48
CA ILE A 21 -4.18 0.86 11.40
C ILE A 21 -4.21 2.15 10.59
N ASN A 22 -3.54 3.17 11.10
CA ASN A 22 -3.19 4.40 10.41
C ASN A 22 -1.69 4.46 10.26
N VAL A 23 -1.22 4.73 9.04
CA VAL A 23 0.20 4.87 8.75
C VAL A 23 0.43 6.18 8.01
N THR A 24 1.42 6.95 8.45
CA THR A 24 1.90 8.12 7.73
C THR A 24 3.28 7.87 7.16
N TYR A 25 3.43 8.07 5.87
CA TYR A 25 4.68 8.04 5.14
C TYR A 25 5.07 9.46 4.77
N ASP A 26 6.27 9.87 5.16
CA ASP A 26 6.85 11.15 4.81
C ASP A 26 7.93 10.95 3.74
N PHE A 27 7.69 11.47 2.56
CA PHE A 27 8.60 11.42 1.40
C PHE A 27 9.33 12.75 1.17
N GLY A 28 9.23 13.69 2.12
CA GLY A 28 9.86 15.00 2.07
C GLY A 28 9.05 16.04 1.27
N HIS A 29 8.71 15.77 0.04
CA HIS A 29 7.93 16.67 -0.84
C HIS A 29 6.44 16.34 -0.91
N PHE A 30 6.01 15.20 -0.43
CA PHE A 30 4.62 14.83 -0.19
C PHE A 30 4.52 13.85 0.98
N SER A 31 3.34 13.71 1.54
CA SER A 31 3.01 12.67 2.51
C SER A 31 1.92 11.76 1.97
N ASN A 32 1.97 10.50 2.40
CA ASN A 32 0.92 9.52 2.14
C ASN A 32 0.39 9.01 3.48
N THR A 33 -0.93 8.94 3.64
CA THR A 33 -1.59 8.26 4.75
C THR A 33 -2.26 6.98 4.22
N TRP A 34 -2.02 5.88 4.92
CA TRP A 34 -2.73 4.63 4.71
C TRP A 34 -3.66 4.40 5.88
N GLU A 35 -4.91 4.14 5.59
CA GLU A 35 -5.94 3.88 6.60
C GLU A 35 -6.62 2.55 6.33
N HIS A 36 -6.74 1.74 7.36
CA HIS A 36 -7.48 0.48 7.32
C HIS A 36 -8.30 0.30 8.59
N TYR A 37 -9.61 0.12 8.41
CA TYR A 37 -10.56 -0.08 9.51
C TYR A 37 -11.54 -1.19 9.15
N MET A 38 -11.57 -2.26 9.92
CA MET A 38 -12.51 -3.36 9.69
C MET A 38 -13.92 -3.07 10.19
N GLY A 39 -14.10 -2.12 11.12
CA GLY A 39 -15.39 -1.83 11.75
C GLY A 39 -16.21 -0.72 11.09
N THR A 40 -15.78 -0.20 9.94
CA THR A 40 -16.48 0.89 9.25
C THR A 40 -17.17 0.41 7.97
N GLY A 41 -18.34 0.96 7.68
CA GLY A 41 -19.09 0.61 6.45
C GLY A 41 -18.57 1.27 5.18
N SER A 42 -17.91 2.42 5.31
CA SER A 42 -17.27 3.15 4.20
C SER A 42 -16.14 4.02 4.73
N SER A 43 -15.18 4.34 3.86
CA SER A 43 -14.13 5.31 4.12
C SER A 43 -14.50 6.70 3.64
N GLU A 44 -13.55 7.64 3.68
CA GLU A 44 -13.70 8.96 3.08
C GLU A 44 -14.23 8.89 1.64
N TYR A 45 -14.92 9.91 1.22
CA TYR A 45 -15.54 10.00 -0.12
C TYR A 45 -16.59 8.92 -0.40
N GLY A 46 -17.16 8.26 0.62
CA GLY A 46 -18.21 7.25 0.48
C GLY A 46 -17.78 5.97 -0.23
N ARG A 47 -16.49 5.67 -0.31
CA ARG A 47 -15.93 4.48 -0.97
C ARG A 47 -15.34 3.52 0.06
N GLY A 48 -15.56 2.24 -0.09
CA GLY A 48 -15.00 1.21 0.81
C GLY A 48 -13.49 1.02 0.67
N HIS A 49 -12.89 1.49 -0.43
CA HIS A 49 -11.44 1.50 -0.69
C HIS A 49 -11.11 2.44 -1.83
N GLY A 50 -9.89 2.91 -1.91
CA GLY A 50 -9.44 3.78 -2.99
C GLY A 50 -8.18 4.56 -2.63
N ILE A 51 -7.80 5.45 -3.52
CA ILE A 51 -6.71 6.40 -3.33
C ILE A 51 -7.26 7.80 -3.62
N ALA A 52 -6.96 8.75 -2.76
CA ALA A 52 -7.21 10.17 -2.99
C ALA A 52 -5.87 10.89 -3.20
N PHE A 53 -5.72 11.53 -4.35
CA PHE A 53 -4.60 12.42 -4.63
C PHE A 53 -5.06 13.85 -4.36
N ILE A 54 -4.66 14.40 -3.23
CA ILE A 54 -5.06 15.72 -2.76
C ILE A 54 -4.03 16.74 -3.24
N GLY A 55 -4.45 17.61 -4.12
CA GLY A 55 -3.61 18.65 -4.70
C GLY A 55 -4.17 20.06 -4.42
N GLU A 56 -3.41 21.08 -4.82
CA GLU A 56 -3.76 22.48 -4.62
C GLU A 56 -5.08 22.90 -5.29
N ASN A 57 -5.39 22.29 -6.44
CA ASN A 57 -6.55 22.70 -7.24
C ASN A 57 -7.78 21.81 -7.03
N GLY A 58 -7.60 20.65 -6.38
CA GLY A 58 -8.67 19.69 -6.14
C GLY A 58 -8.15 18.32 -5.79
N THR A 59 -9.06 17.35 -5.69
CA THR A 59 -8.76 15.98 -5.30
C THR A 59 -9.18 15.01 -6.41
N LEU A 60 -8.26 14.18 -6.88
CA LEU A 60 -8.55 13.01 -7.70
C LEU A 60 -8.81 11.80 -6.79
N ILE A 61 -9.99 11.20 -6.90
CA ILE A 61 -10.35 9.98 -6.19
C ILE A 61 -10.43 8.84 -7.18
N VAL A 62 -9.71 7.74 -6.91
CA VAL A 62 -9.66 6.60 -7.81
C VAL A 62 -9.76 5.28 -7.05
N ASN A 63 -10.51 4.34 -7.60
CA ASN A 63 -10.52 2.94 -7.17
C ASN A 63 -10.75 2.02 -8.38
N ARG A 64 -10.91 0.72 -8.15
CA ARG A 64 -11.17 -0.25 -9.24
C ARG A 64 -12.48 0.00 -9.98
N GLY A 65 -13.48 0.63 -9.33
CA GLY A 65 -14.78 0.92 -9.93
C GLY A 65 -14.83 2.21 -10.77
N GLY A 66 -13.79 3.05 -10.70
CA GLY A 66 -13.74 4.30 -11.47
C GLY A 66 -12.99 5.41 -10.75
N TRP A 67 -13.13 6.62 -11.29
CA TRP A 67 -12.46 7.80 -10.77
C TRP A 67 -13.32 9.05 -10.94
N GLU A 68 -13.05 10.06 -10.13
CA GLU A 68 -13.70 11.38 -10.18
C GLU A 68 -12.74 12.47 -9.73
N VAL A 69 -13.05 13.71 -10.08
CA VAL A 69 -12.31 14.88 -9.62
C VAL A 69 -13.24 15.84 -8.88
N ILE A 70 -12.89 16.11 -7.64
CA ILE A 70 -13.56 17.12 -6.79
C ILE A 70 -12.67 18.38 -6.79
N PRO A 71 -13.12 19.48 -7.39
CA PRO A 71 -12.34 20.73 -7.42
C PRO A 71 -12.29 21.41 -6.05
N ASP A 72 -11.21 22.15 -5.78
CA ASP A 72 -11.19 23.15 -4.73
C ASP A 72 -11.84 24.43 -5.28
N LYS A 73 -13.10 24.63 -4.89
CA LYS A 73 -13.94 25.75 -5.39
C LYS A 73 -14.07 25.69 -6.93
N THR A 74 -13.49 26.69 -7.61
CA THR A 74 -13.58 26.85 -9.08
C THR A 74 -12.21 26.75 -9.76
N LYS A 75 -11.19 26.22 -9.09
CA LYS A 75 -9.82 26.18 -9.62
C LYS A 75 -9.65 25.24 -10.80
N ILE A 76 -10.40 24.15 -10.85
CA ILE A 76 -10.45 23.21 -11.97
C ILE A 76 -11.91 22.80 -12.19
N GLU A 77 -12.18 22.20 -13.35
CA GLU A 77 -13.49 21.65 -13.65
C GLU A 77 -13.74 20.33 -12.89
N ALA A 78 -14.95 20.17 -12.35
CA ALA A 78 -15.35 18.94 -11.72
C ALA A 78 -15.49 17.81 -12.76
N VAL A 79 -14.99 16.62 -12.45
CA VAL A 79 -15.25 15.43 -13.26
C VAL A 79 -16.13 14.50 -12.43
N PRO A 80 -17.38 14.25 -12.85
CA PRO A 80 -18.26 13.31 -12.16
C PRO A 80 -17.68 11.90 -12.27
N LEU A 81 -18.16 10.98 -11.43
CA LEU A 81 -17.69 9.60 -11.40
C LEU A 81 -17.72 8.93 -12.79
N ILE A 82 -16.53 8.69 -13.33
CA ILE A 82 -16.31 7.89 -14.53
C ILE A 82 -16.18 6.42 -14.10
N LYS A 83 -17.23 5.64 -14.32
CA LYS A 83 -17.25 4.21 -13.96
C LYS A 83 -16.38 3.39 -14.92
N LYS A 84 -15.66 2.41 -14.37
CA LYS A 84 -14.96 1.38 -15.15
C LYS A 84 -15.77 0.09 -15.18
N SER A 85 -15.79 -0.55 -16.35
CA SER A 85 -16.45 -1.85 -16.56
C SER A 85 -15.53 -3.05 -16.30
N ASN A 86 -14.22 -2.85 -16.29
CA ASN A 86 -13.20 -3.88 -16.10
C ASN A 86 -12.22 -3.48 -15.02
N ILE A 87 -11.95 -4.36 -14.06
CA ILE A 87 -11.02 -4.14 -12.95
C ILE A 87 -9.55 -4.34 -13.32
N GLY A 88 -9.25 -4.73 -14.57
CA GLY A 88 -7.88 -4.88 -15.08
C GLY A 88 -7.18 -6.19 -14.74
N MET A 89 -7.76 -7.07 -13.93
CA MET A 89 -7.10 -8.32 -13.51
C MET A 89 -6.81 -9.24 -14.70
N ASP A 90 -7.75 -9.38 -15.63
CA ASP A 90 -7.58 -10.24 -16.82
C ASP A 90 -6.45 -9.73 -17.71
N TYR A 91 -6.36 -8.41 -17.91
CA TYR A 91 -5.27 -7.80 -18.68
C TYR A 91 -3.92 -7.98 -18.02
N HIS A 92 -3.86 -7.88 -16.69
CA HIS A 92 -2.62 -8.10 -15.96
C HIS A 92 -2.15 -9.54 -16.05
N ALA A 93 -3.04 -10.50 -15.88
CA ALA A 93 -2.74 -11.93 -16.04
C ALA A 93 -2.32 -12.26 -17.49
N GLN A 94 -3.04 -11.71 -18.48
CA GLN A 94 -2.71 -11.90 -19.88
C GLN A 94 -1.32 -11.33 -20.21
N ASN A 95 -1.00 -10.11 -19.76
CA ASN A 95 0.33 -9.52 -19.93
C ASN A 95 1.44 -10.43 -19.38
N PHE A 96 1.26 -10.98 -18.19
CA PHE A 96 2.23 -11.90 -17.58
C PHE A 96 2.46 -13.14 -18.45
N ILE A 97 1.39 -13.77 -18.95
CA ILE A 97 1.47 -14.95 -19.82
C ILE A 97 2.13 -14.61 -21.18
N ASP A 98 1.79 -13.48 -21.77
CA ASP A 98 2.34 -13.05 -23.05
C ASP A 98 3.84 -12.76 -22.96
N VAL A 99 4.28 -12.15 -21.86
CA VAL A 99 5.70 -11.92 -21.60
C VAL A 99 6.46 -13.23 -21.40
N ILE A 100 5.88 -14.21 -20.69
CA ILE A 100 6.49 -15.55 -20.58
C ILE A 100 6.67 -16.17 -21.97
N LYS A 101 5.64 -16.12 -22.82
CA LYS A 101 5.68 -16.70 -24.16
C LYS A 101 6.64 -15.99 -25.11
N SER A 102 6.72 -14.68 -25.01
CA SER A 102 7.56 -13.86 -25.92
C SER A 102 9.00 -13.70 -25.45
N GLY A 103 9.27 -13.89 -24.15
CA GLY A 103 10.57 -13.60 -23.52
C GLY A 103 10.91 -12.12 -23.43
N LYS A 104 9.98 -11.20 -23.75
CA LYS A 104 10.20 -9.75 -23.74
C LYS A 104 9.93 -9.18 -22.35
N LEU A 105 10.91 -9.25 -21.45
CA LEU A 105 10.77 -8.84 -20.05
C LEU A 105 10.49 -7.35 -19.89
N ASP A 106 10.93 -6.51 -20.80
CA ASP A 106 10.68 -5.06 -20.86
C ASP A 106 9.20 -4.70 -21.05
N GLN A 107 8.39 -5.67 -21.51
CA GLN A 107 6.93 -5.50 -21.68
C GLN A 107 6.12 -5.95 -20.46
N LEU A 108 6.78 -6.38 -19.38
CA LEU A 108 6.09 -6.77 -18.16
C LEU A 108 5.51 -5.54 -17.44
N ALA A 109 4.19 -5.49 -17.27
CA ALA A 109 3.48 -4.36 -16.68
C ALA A 109 3.86 -4.09 -15.21
N CYS A 110 4.28 -5.13 -14.48
CA CYS A 110 4.74 -5.03 -13.10
C CYS A 110 6.01 -5.88 -12.90
N PRO A 111 7.19 -5.38 -13.24
CA PRO A 111 8.45 -6.06 -12.95
C PRO A 111 8.67 -6.21 -11.44
N ILE A 112 9.52 -7.15 -11.07
CA ILE A 112 9.73 -7.50 -9.65
C ILE A 112 10.23 -6.33 -8.81
N GLU A 113 11.00 -5.43 -9.38
CA GLU A 113 11.52 -4.24 -8.71
C GLU A 113 10.37 -3.31 -8.27
N VAL A 114 9.38 -3.10 -9.15
CA VAL A 114 8.19 -2.30 -8.84
C VAL A 114 7.36 -3.00 -7.77
N GLY A 115 7.08 -4.28 -7.94
CA GLY A 115 6.33 -5.08 -6.96
C GLY A 115 7.02 -5.12 -5.59
N SER A 116 8.34 -5.28 -5.56
CA SER A 116 9.15 -5.29 -4.35
C SER A 116 9.09 -3.94 -3.61
N ASN A 117 9.25 -2.82 -4.32
CA ASN A 117 9.18 -1.49 -3.72
C ASN A 117 7.82 -1.20 -3.09
N VAL A 118 6.73 -1.61 -3.75
CA VAL A 118 5.38 -1.49 -3.19
C VAL A 118 5.21 -2.34 -1.94
N ALA A 119 5.70 -3.60 -1.98
CA ALA A 119 5.63 -4.50 -0.83
C ALA A 119 6.45 -3.97 0.36
N ILE A 120 7.67 -3.47 0.13
CA ILE A 120 8.50 -2.85 1.17
C ILE A 120 7.75 -1.68 1.81
N SER A 121 7.18 -0.78 1.01
CA SER A 121 6.41 0.36 1.51
C SER A 121 5.23 -0.08 2.37
N ALA A 122 4.47 -1.08 1.94
CA ALA A 122 3.36 -1.62 2.71
C ALA A 122 3.81 -2.26 4.05
N HIS A 123 4.94 -2.98 4.04
CA HIS A 123 5.49 -3.59 5.26
C HIS A 123 6.04 -2.58 6.25
N MET A 124 6.55 -1.43 5.80
CA MET A 124 7.07 -0.38 6.69
C MET A 124 6.04 0.08 7.72
N GLY A 125 4.77 0.20 7.35
CA GLY A 125 3.69 0.53 8.27
C GLY A 125 3.54 -0.50 9.40
N ASN A 126 3.55 -1.79 9.06
CA ASN A 126 3.50 -2.87 10.04
C ASN A 126 4.75 -2.90 10.94
N LEU A 127 5.92 -2.61 10.39
CA LEU A 127 7.17 -2.59 11.15
C LEU A 127 7.21 -1.42 12.13
N SER A 128 6.76 -0.23 11.72
CA SER A 128 6.61 0.93 12.60
C SER A 128 5.65 0.63 13.76
N LEU A 129 4.48 0.04 13.46
CA LEU A 129 3.52 -0.35 14.49
C LEU A 129 4.12 -1.35 15.49
N ARG A 130 4.79 -2.40 15.01
CA ARG A 130 5.39 -3.45 15.84
C ARG A 130 6.61 -2.96 16.62
N ALA A 131 7.38 -2.02 16.07
CA ALA A 131 8.49 -1.37 16.76
C ALA A 131 8.02 -0.37 17.81
N GLY A 132 6.77 0.12 17.70
CA GLY A 132 6.22 1.15 18.58
C GLY A 132 6.88 2.51 18.40
N ASP A 133 7.46 2.77 17.22
CA ASP A 133 8.29 3.93 16.97
C ASP A 133 8.18 4.42 15.53
N ARG A 134 8.56 5.69 15.31
CA ARG A 134 8.83 6.21 13.97
C ARG A 134 10.11 5.59 13.44
N ILE A 135 10.08 5.05 12.22
CA ILE A 135 11.23 4.41 11.59
C ILE A 135 11.58 5.08 10.25
N HIS A 136 12.89 5.10 9.92
CA HIS A 136 13.39 5.55 8.64
C HIS A 136 14.00 4.39 7.87
N TRP A 137 13.69 4.31 6.58
CA TRP A 137 14.26 3.32 5.67
C TRP A 137 15.42 3.89 4.88
N ASP A 138 16.56 3.26 5.00
CA ASP A 138 17.73 3.48 4.16
C ASP A 138 17.70 2.50 2.99
N ALA A 139 17.27 2.98 1.82
CA ALA A 139 17.12 2.16 0.62
C ALA A 139 18.47 1.67 0.07
N ILE A 140 19.56 2.41 0.31
CA ILE A 140 20.90 2.04 -0.17
C ILE A 140 21.42 0.83 0.60
N ASN A 141 21.27 0.85 1.92
CA ASN A 141 21.74 -0.21 2.80
C ASN A 141 20.67 -1.25 3.15
N SER A 142 19.44 -1.11 2.62
CA SER A 142 18.30 -1.98 2.86
C SER A 142 18.07 -2.27 4.35
N LYS A 143 18.07 -1.22 5.16
CA LYS A 143 17.89 -1.31 6.62
C LYS A 143 17.12 -0.12 7.19
N PHE A 144 16.61 -0.30 8.38
CA PHE A 144 16.01 0.76 9.18
C PHE A 144 17.04 1.36 10.17
N ASP A 145 16.78 2.57 10.63
CA ASP A 145 17.47 3.20 11.76
C ASP A 145 17.08 2.59 13.12
N ASN A 146 16.06 1.74 13.15
CA ASN A 146 15.51 1.10 14.35
C ASN A 146 15.91 -0.39 14.43
N PRO A 147 16.55 -0.85 15.54
CA PRO A 147 17.04 -2.22 15.66
C PRO A 147 15.89 -3.24 15.79
N ILE A 148 14.72 -2.86 16.33
CA ILE A 148 13.57 -3.76 16.44
C ILE A 148 12.98 -3.98 15.03
N ALA A 149 12.79 -2.92 14.26
CA ALA A 149 12.33 -3.01 12.87
C ALA A 149 13.26 -3.89 12.04
N ASN A 150 14.57 -3.76 12.18
CA ASN A 150 15.55 -4.59 11.45
C ASN A 150 15.45 -6.09 11.80
N LYS A 151 15.12 -6.46 13.03
CA LYS A 151 14.89 -7.86 13.40
C LYS A 151 13.66 -8.46 12.74
N LEU A 152 12.68 -7.63 12.39
CA LEU A 152 11.41 -8.04 11.78
C LEU A 152 11.47 -8.14 10.25
N ILE A 153 12.53 -7.69 9.59
CA ILE A 153 12.69 -7.77 8.13
C ILE A 153 12.68 -9.24 7.67
N LYS A 154 13.30 -10.13 8.43
CA LYS A 154 13.39 -11.55 8.09
C LYS A 154 12.32 -12.34 8.80
N PRO A 155 11.56 -13.19 8.10
CA PRO A 155 10.59 -14.06 8.73
C PRO A 155 11.28 -15.15 9.56
N ASN A 156 10.60 -15.59 10.62
CA ASN A 156 10.98 -16.81 11.33
C ASN A 156 10.43 -18.02 10.58
N TYR A 157 11.30 -18.85 10.05
CA TYR A 157 10.89 -20.07 9.38
C TYR A 157 10.65 -21.22 10.37
N HIS A 158 9.69 -22.07 10.06
CA HIS A 158 9.35 -23.28 10.81
C HIS A 158 9.92 -24.51 10.13
N ASN A 159 9.92 -25.64 10.84
CA ASN A 159 10.17 -26.97 10.29
C ASN A 159 11.51 -27.12 9.55
N GLY A 160 12.55 -26.44 9.99
CA GLY A 160 13.89 -26.54 9.43
C GLY A 160 14.14 -25.72 8.17
N TYR A 161 13.15 -25.02 7.63
CA TYR A 161 13.35 -24.10 6.51
C TYR A 161 14.23 -22.91 6.92
N LYS A 162 15.03 -22.44 5.97
CA LYS A 162 15.92 -21.28 6.16
C LYS A 162 15.67 -20.25 5.07
N PHE A 163 15.92 -19.00 5.40
CA PHE A 163 15.88 -17.93 4.39
C PHE A 163 16.92 -18.23 3.30
N PRO A 164 16.55 -18.15 2.01
CA PRO A 164 17.52 -18.34 0.91
C PRO A 164 18.71 -17.39 1.06
N LYS A 165 19.90 -17.90 0.74
CA LYS A 165 21.11 -17.07 0.60
C LYS A 165 21.29 -16.82 -0.88
N PHE A 166 21.36 -15.57 -1.28
CA PHE A 166 21.64 -15.12 -2.63
C PHE A 166 23.10 -14.65 -2.69
#